data_9671db2dc8f2bf0d3a65c9718fbf278a
#
_entry.id   9671db2dc8f2bf0d3a65c9718fbf278a
#
_cell.length_a   1.000
_cell.length_b   1.000
_cell.length_c   1.000
_cell.angle_alpha   90.00
_cell.angle_beta   90.00
_cell.angle_gamma   90.00
#
_symmetry.space_group_name_H-M   'P 1'
#
loop_
_entity.id
_entity.type
_entity.pdbx_description
1 polymer ?
#
loop_
_entity_poly.entity_id
_entity_poly.type
_entity_poly.pdbx_seq_one_letter_code
_entity_poly.pdbx_strand_id
1 'polypeptide(L)'
;MKFKVQSSKFKVDPSVGSCLDTHRLLCYQLAVQRESLPTVGRMVVKLGTGVLTDHRKQPDLAQLEHLVAQVAAQRSAGKEIVLVTSGAVGAGMGALGYQRRPTDLAELQACAAVGQSRLMATYEKLFSKFDLPVAQVLLTHEDLEHHERHLNARNTLVTLLSRGVVPIINENDAVSFTELKFGDNDKLSALVACLLPADLLVILTTVDGVIENFGKANPKTIASIETIDDTIEALAGGTDNATAVGGMATKIQAAKMVTRSGISLVIASGKKRDVLAKILAGAEEGTIFLAQPNKLKGRKRWIAFFHHPKGTLFVDEGAKRALREKGKSLLPPGIARCAGEFAADDVVRICDLDGTEFARGIAAFGSNEITSRQLQRVEVVHRDNLVIL
;
A
#
# COMPACT_ATOMS: atom_id res chain seq x y z
N MET A 1 30.46 23.79 24.24
CA MET A 1 29.72 23.30 25.40
C MET A 1 29.19 21.94 25.06
N LYS A 2 29.77 20.85 25.62
CA LYS A 2 29.40 19.45 25.32
C LYS A 2 28.39 19.02 26.38
N PHE A 3 27.16 18.71 25.98
CA PHE A 3 26.19 18.08 26.87
C PHE A 3 26.42 16.58 26.91
N LYS A 4 26.80 16.06 28.09
CA LYS A 4 26.83 14.63 28.40
C LYS A 4 25.40 14.17 28.74
N VAL A 5 24.87 13.21 27.98
CA VAL A 5 23.65 12.48 28.35
C VAL A 5 24.06 11.39 29.34
N GLN A 6 23.59 11.49 30.56
CA GLN A 6 23.71 10.44 31.58
C GLN A 6 22.66 9.35 31.30
N SER A 7 23.13 8.13 31.03
CA SER A 7 22.28 6.94 30.96
C SER A 7 21.98 6.46 32.40
N SER A 8 20.77 6.70 32.89
CA SER A 8 20.29 6.06 34.10
C SER A 8 19.82 4.65 33.82
N LYS A 9 20.55 3.66 34.30
CA LYS A 9 20.14 2.24 34.32
C LYS A 9 19.03 2.07 35.40
N PHE A 10 17.80 1.87 34.94
CA PHE A 10 16.73 1.40 35.84
C PHE A 10 16.89 -0.10 36.06
N LYS A 11 17.09 -0.49 37.33
CA LYS A 11 16.97 -1.88 37.79
C LYS A 11 15.49 -2.20 37.94
N VAL A 12 14.99 -3.19 37.22
CA VAL A 12 13.62 -3.72 37.36
C VAL A 12 13.64 -4.79 38.43
N ASP A 13 12.77 -4.64 39.41
CA ASP A 13 12.53 -5.61 40.51
C ASP A 13 11.64 -6.76 39.99
N PRO A 14 12.01 -8.04 40.17
CA PRO A 14 11.29 -9.16 39.56
C PRO A 14 10.01 -9.61 40.28
N SER A 15 9.53 -8.92 41.28
CA SER A 15 8.49 -9.45 42.19
C SER A 15 7.08 -8.84 42.09
N VAL A 16 6.77 -8.02 41.07
CA VAL A 16 5.41 -7.44 40.88
C VAL A 16 4.76 -7.96 39.64
N GLY A 17 3.70 -8.76 39.84
CA GLY A 17 3.02 -9.63 38.83
C GLY A 17 2.31 -8.93 37.70
N SER A 18 2.42 -9.47 36.74
CA SER A 18 2.28 -10.06 35.42
C SER A 18 1.08 -9.68 34.51
N CYS A 19 0.14 -8.82 34.83
CA CYS A 19 -0.97 -8.49 33.94
C CYS A 19 -1.13 -7.00 33.62
N LEU A 20 -0.74 -6.14 34.55
CA LEU A 20 -0.78 -4.67 34.38
C LEU A 20 0.43 -4.11 33.65
N ASP A 21 1.56 -4.83 33.67
CA ASP A 21 2.80 -4.39 33.02
C ASP A 21 2.80 -4.62 31.52
N THR A 22 2.17 -5.69 31.03
CA THR A 22 2.05 -5.94 29.57
C THR A 22 1.18 -4.88 28.90
N HIS A 23 0.08 -4.47 29.51
CA HIS A 23 -0.75 -3.39 28.99
C HIS A 23 -0.04 -2.03 29.04
N ARG A 24 0.73 -1.76 30.08
CA ARG A 24 1.54 -0.53 30.20
C ARG A 24 2.72 -0.51 29.22
N LEU A 25 3.41 -1.62 29.04
CA LEU A 25 4.48 -1.75 28.03
C LEU A 25 3.94 -1.64 26.61
N LEU A 26 2.79 -2.26 26.34
CA LEU A 26 2.11 -2.13 25.03
C LEU A 26 1.69 -0.68 24.77
N CYS A 27 1.05 -0.01 25.73
CA CYS A 27 0.70 1.41 25.63
C CYS A 27 1.93 2.31 25.48
N TYR A 28 3.04 2.00 26.13
CA TYR A 28 4.29 2.75 26.01
C TYR A 28 4.97 2.55 24.65
N GLN A 29 5.00 1.32 24.12
CA GLN A 29 5.48 1.03 22.76
C GLN A 29 4.59 1.68 21.68
N LEU A 30 3.28 1.68 21.88
CA LEU A 30 2.31 2.32 20.98
C LEU A 30 2.46 3.84 20.96
N ALA A 31 2.69 4.47 22.11
CA ALA A 31 2.96 5.90 22.21
C ALA A 31 4.25 6.27 21.46
N VAL A 32 5.34 5.53 21.67
CA VAL A 32 6.64 5.77 21.01
C VAL A 32 6.53 5.72 19.49
N GLN A 33 5.60 4.97 18.90
CA GLN A 33 5.49 4.82 17.47
C GLN A 33 4.64 5.90 16.78
N ARG A 34 3.57 6.39 17.44
CA ARG A 34 2.88 7.60 16.97
C ARG A 34 3.73 8.86 17.19
N GLU A 35 4.57 8.89 18.20
CA GLU A 35 5.55 9.93 18.47
C GLU A 35 6.59 10.08 17.33
N SER A 36 6.81 9.07 16.50
CA SER A 36 7.69 9.16 15.34
C SER A 36 7.03 9.82 14.13
N LEU A 37 5.70 9.93 14.08
CA LEU A 37 4.98 10.53 12.94
C LEU A 37 5.36 11.99 12.64
N PRO A 38 5.70 12.85 13.63
CA PRO A 38 6.21 14.19 13.32
C PRO A 38 7.49 14.20 12.50
N THR A 39 8.34 13.15 12.60
CA THR A 39 9.62 13.03 11.90
C THR A 39 9.51 12.50 10.47
N VAL A 40 8.30 12.12 10.03
CA VAL A 40 8.04 11.67 8.65
C VAL A 40 8.49 12.74 7.65
N GLY A 41 9.38 12.37 6.74
CA GLY A 41 9.88 13.25 5.68
C GLY A 41 9.09 13.10 4.38
N ARG A 42 8.82 11.84 3.96
CA ARG A 42 8.11 11.53 2.71
C ARG A 42 6.87 10.72 2.98
N MET A 43 5.73 11.16 2.45
CA MET A 43 4.47 10.44 2.60
C MET A 43 3.68 10.32 1.30
N VAL A 44 2.90 9.25 1.20
CA VAL A 44 1.86 9.08 0.17
C VAL A 44 0.52 9.24 0.86
N VAL A 45 -0.36 10.06 0.29
CA VAL A 45 -1.72 10.30 0.80
C VAL A 45 -2.71 9.85 -0.25
N LYS A 46 -3.50 8.82 0.04
CA LYS A 46 -4.57 8.33 -0.83
C LYS A 46 -5.89 8.94 -0.44
N LEU A 47 -6.57 9.50 -1.42
CA LEU A 47 -7.91 10.10 -1.27
C LEU A 47 -8.94 9.18 -1.91
N GLY A 48 -9.79 8.55 -1.07
CA GLY A 48 -10.87 7.67 -1.54
C GLY A 48 -12.00 8.45 -2.19
N THR A 49 -12.70 7.85 -3.14
CA THR A 49 -13.84 8.48 -3.85
C THR A 49 -14.89 9.02 -2.89
N GLY A 50 -15.25 8.27 -1.84
CA GLY A 50 -16.22 8.71 -0.84
C GLY A 50 -15.77 9.91 0.01
N VAL A 51 -14.46 10.20 0.07
CA VAL A 51 -13.94 11.41 0.71
C VAL A 51 -14.11 12.63 -0.18
N LEU A 52 -13.97 12.41 -1.50
CA LEU A 52 -14.01 13.47 -2.53
C LEU A 52 -15.44 13.78 -3.03
N THR A 53 -16.43 13.06 -2.51
CA THR A 53 -17.85 13.25 -2.92
C THR A 53 -18.73 13.60 -1.74
N ASP A 54 -19.80 14.34 -2.01
CA ASP A 54 -20.85 14.64 -1.06
C ASP A 54 -21.83 13.46 -0.88
N HIS A 55 -22.91 13.68 -0.11
CA HIS A 55 -23.95 12.68 0.14
C HIS A 55 -24.75 12.30 -1.13
N ARG A 56 -24.70 13.13 -2.19
CA ARG A 56 -25.31 12.86 -3.51
C ARG A 56 -24.33 12.20 -4.47
N LYS A 57 -23.14 11.82 -4.00
CA LYS A 57 -22.03 11.29 -4.81
C LYS A 57 -21.53 12.26 -5.90
N GLN A 58 -21.75 13.57 -5.71
CA GLN A 58 -21.19 14.63 -6.55
C GLN A 58 -19.84 15.09 -5.97
N PRO A 59 -18.93 15.63 -6.81
CA PRO A 59 -17.65 16.16 -6.34
C PRO A 59 -17.84 17.22 -5.25
N ASP A 60 -17.21 16.99 -4.09
CA ASP A 60 -17.24 17.91 -2.94
C ASP A 60 -16.02 18.83 -3.01
N LEU A 61 -16.19 19.97 -3.68
CA LEU A 61 -15.11 20.94 -3.87
C LEU A 61 -14.62 21.56 -2.55
N ALA A 62 -15.50 21.79 -1.59
CA ALA A 62 -15.12 22.35 -0.29
C ALA A 62 -14.24 21.37 0.49
N GLN A 63 -14.60 20.09 0.46
CA GLN A 63 -13.80 19.03 1.06
C GLN A 63 -12.45 18.89 0.37
N LEU A 64 -12.40 18.93 -0.96
CA LEU A 64 -11.16 18.87 -1.71
C LEU A 64 -10.25 20.08 -1.40
N GLU A 65 -10.81 21.29 -1.33
CA GLU A 65 -10.08 22.51 -0.95
C GLU A 65 -9.48 22.39 0.45
N HIS A 66 -10.26 21.87 1.40
CA HIS A 66 -9.78 21.63 2.76
C HIS A 66 -8.61 20.62 2.81
N LEU A 67 -8.69 19.53 2.05
CA LEU A 67 -7.61 18.53 1.97
C LEU A 67 -6.36 19.10 1.29
N VAL A 68 -6.53 19.86 0.21
CA VAL A 68 -5.41 20.54 -0.48
C VAL A 68 -4.71 21.52 0.46
N ALA A 69 -5.47 22.29 1.26
CA ALA A 69 -4.87 23.22 2.24
C ALA A 69 -4.02 22.46 3.29
N GLN A 70 -4.48 21.30 3.77
CA GLN A 70 -3.70 20.47 4.69
C GLN A 70 -2.40 19.95 4.02
N VAL A 71 -2.48 19.50 2.77
CA VAL A 71 -1.30 19.06 2.01
C VAL A 71 -0.33 20.22 1.82
N ALA A 72 -0.82 21.39 1.43
CA ALA A 72 0.00 22.59 1.26
C ALA A 72 0.72 22.99 2.55
N ALA A 73 0.03 22.96 3.70
CA ALA A 73 0.63 23.23 5.01
C ALA A 73 1.78 22.25 5.33
N GLN A 74 1.63 20.96 5.04
CA GLN A 74 2.68 19.97 5.27
C GLN A 74 3.85 20.12 4.27
N ARG A 75 3.57 20.54 3.02
CA ARG A 75 4.61 20.90 2.06
C ARG A 75 5.43 22.08 2.54
N SER A 76 4.78 23.14 3.04
CA SER A 76 5.43 24.30 3.63
C SER A 76 6.27 23.95 4.86
N ALA A 77 5.90 22.89 5.59
CA ALA A 77 6.70 22.31 6.68
C ALA A 77 7.88 21.43 6.20
N GLY A 78 8.18 21.43 4.89
CA GLY A 78 9.31 20.71 4.31
C GLY A 78 9.09 19.22 4.02
N LYS A 79 7.86 18.71 4.15
CA LYS A 79 7.57 17.30 3.87
C LYS A 79 7.39 17.05 2.37
N GLU A 80 7.86 15.93 1.86
CA GLU A 80 7.57 15.46 0.50
C GLU A 80 6.26 14.70 0.47
N ILE A 81 5.31 15.12 -0.37
CA ILE A 81 3.97 14.52 -0.43
C ILE A 81 3.63 14.13 -1.86
N VAL A 82 3.14 12.91 -2.00
CA VAL A 82 2.53 12.37 -3.22
C VAL A 82 1.06 12.10 -2.94
N LEU A 83 0.16 12.60 -3.79
CA LEU A 83 -1.25 12.28 -3.73
C LEU A 83 -1.57 11.11 -4.65
N VAL A 84 -2.37 10.15 -4.16
CA VAL A 84 -3.04 9.16 -5.00
C VAL A 84 -4.52 9.44 -4.91
N THR A 85 -5.08 9.89 -6.03
CA THR A 85 -6.47 10.36 -6.07
C THR A 85 -7.41 9.33 -6.69
N SER A 86 -8.69 9.58 -6.57
CA SER A 86 -9.78 8.86 -7.23
C SER A 86 -10.79 9.88 -7.76
N GLY A 87 -11.86 9.41 -8.43
CA GLY A 87 -12.99 10.25 -8.78
C GLY A 87 -13.03 10.72 -10.23
N ALA A 88 -12.08 10.32 -11.09
CA ALA A 88 -12.08 10.67 -12.51
C ALA A 88 -13.37 10.22 -13.21
N VAL A 89 -13.78 8.96 -13.04
CA VAL A 89 -15.03 8.43 -13.63
C VAL A 89 -16.23 9.29 -13.20
N GLY A 90 -16.35 9.60 -11.90
CA GLY A 90 -17.46 10.43 -11.39
C GLY A 90 -17.49 11.85 -11.96
N ALA A 91 -16.33 12.47 -12.08
CA ALA A 91 -16.20 13.80 -12.70
C ALA A 91 -16.58 13.78 -14.18
N GLY A 92 -16.24 12.71 -14.90
CA GLY A 92 -16.59 12.53 -16.31
C GLY A 92 -18.07 12.22 -16.51
N MET A 93 -18.67 11.41 -15.65
CA MET A 93 -20.10 11.13 -15.68
C MET A 93 -20.92 12.43 -15.64
N GLY A 94 -20.61 13.33 -14.71
CA GLY A 94 -21.26 14.63 -14.63
C GLY A 94 -21.09 15.47 -15.90
N ALA A 95 -19.92 15.39 -16.53
CA ALA A 95 -19.62 16.11 -17.77
C ALA A 95 -20.34 15.55 -18.99
N LEU A 96 -20.52 14.24 -19.05
CA LEU A 96 -21.19 13.52 -20.14
C LEU A 96 -22.69 13.33 -19.91
N GLY A 97 -23.24 13.86 -18.80
CA GLY A 97 -24.67 13.84 -18.51
C GLY A 97 -25.21 12.51 -17.98
N TYR A 98 -24.33 11.57 -17.56
CA TYR A 98 -24.78 10.31 -16.98
C TYR A 98 -25.39 10.50 -15.59
N GLN A 99 -26.64 10.07 -15.42
CA GLN A 99 -27.34 10.09 -14.14
C GLN A 99 -27.01 8.87 -13.26
N ARG A 100 -26.55 7.78 -13.88
CA ARG A 100 -26.13 6.53 -13.21
C ARG A 100 -24.81 6.08 -13.78
N ARG A 101 -24.05 5.36 -12.95
CA ARG A 101 -22.75 4.80 -13.37
C ARG A 101 -22.96 3.81 -14.52
N PRO A 102 -22.28 4.00 -15.66
CA PRO A 102 -22.28 3.05 -16.76
C PRO A 102 -21.80 1.67 -16.31
N THR A 103 -22.28 0.63 -16.97
CA THR A 103 -21.82 -0.75 -16.78
C THR A 103 -20.89 -1.19 -17.91
N ASP A 104 -20.97 -0.55 -19.05
CA ASP A 104 -20.09 -0.79 -20.19
C ASP A 104 -18.70 -0.23 -19.94
N LEU A 105 -17.68 -1.03 -20.30
CA LEU A 105 -16.27 -0.68 -20.05
C LEU A 105 -15.85 0.54 -20.85
N ALA A 106 -16.21 0.64 -22.12
CA ALA A 106 -15.81 1.75 -22.98
C ALA A 106 -16.43 3.06 -22.50
N GLU A 107 -17.66 3.04 -22.02
CA GLU A 107 -18.32 4.21 -21.43
C GLU A 107 -17.64 4.63 -20.11
N LEU A 108 -17.21 3.68 -19.27
CA LEU A 108 -16.46 3.97 -18.06
C LEU A 108 -15.10 4.57 -18.39
N GLN A 109 -14.39 4.04 -19.38
CA GLN A 109 -13.11 4.56 -19.85
C GLN A 109 -13.26 5.97 -20.43
N ALA A 110 -14.31 6.22 -21.24
CA ALA A 110 -14.63 7.57 -21.74
C ALA A 110 -14.92 8.54 -20.62
N CYS A 111 -15.71 8.13 -19.61
CA CYS A 111 -15.93 8.94 -18.40
C CYS A 111 -14.61 9.24 -17.67
N ALA A 112 -13.75 8.25 -17.50
CA ALA A 112 -12.45 8.44 -16.84
C ALA A 112 -11.58 9.45 -17.61
N ALA A 113 -11.49 9.33 -18.93
CA ALA A 113 -10.71 10.22 -19.78
C ALA A 113 -11.18 11.68 -19.70
N VAL A 114 -12.49 11.92 -19.82
CA VAL A 114 -13.07 13.27 -19.68
C VAL A 114 -12.93 13.80 -18.26
N GLY A 115 -13.16 12.95 -17.27
CA GLY A 115 -13.14 13.36 -15.87
C GLY A 115 -11.74 13.61 -15.33
N GLN A 116 -10.74 12.89 -15.81
CA GLN A 116 -9.34 13.03 -15.37
C GLN A 116 -8.81 14.45 -15.65
N SER A 117 -9.06 15.01 -16.82
CA SER A 117 -8.64 16.37 -17.15
C SER A 117 -9.33 17.42 -16.27
N ARG A 118 -10.62 17.24 -15.97
CA ARG A 118 -11.37 18.14 -15.05
C ARG A 118 -10.87 18.04 -13.60
N LEU A 119 -10.59 16.84 -13.17
CA LEU A 119 -10.05 16.60 -11.82
C LEU A 119 -8.70 17.29 -11.66
N MET A 120 -7.80 17.17 -12.65
CA MET A 120 -6.51 17.85 -12.62
C MET A 120 -6.62 19.37 -12.68
N ALA A 121 -7.48 19.92 -13.53
CA ALA A 121 -7.72 21.36 -13.55
C ALA A 121 -8.23 21.89 -12.19
N THR A 122 -9.02 21.09 -11.48
CA THR A 122 -9.47 21.43 -10.12
C THR A 122 -8.31 21.43 -9.13
N TYR A 123 -7.46 20.41 -9.14
CA TYR A 123 -6.27 20.36 -8.28
C TYR A 123 -5.33 21.53 -8.57
N GLU A 124 -5.03 21.80 -9.84
CA GLU A 124 -4.17 22.92 -10.25
C GLU A 124 -4.69 24.25 -9.71
N LYS A 125 -5.98 24.52 -9.91
CA LYS A 125 -6.63 25.72 -9.38
C LYS A 125 -6.55 25.82 -7.85
N LEU A 126 -6.66 24.72 -7.12
CA LEU A 126 -6.63 24.72 -5.67
C LEU A 126 -5.20 24.87 -5.13
N PHE A 127 -4.23 24.16 -5.70
CA PHE A 127 -2.83 24.26 -5.30
C PHE A 127 -2.17 25.58 -5.70
N SER A 128 -2.62 26.23 -6.79
CA SER A 128 -2.11 27.54 -7.18
C SER A 128 -2.38 28.63 -6.14
N LYS A 129 -3.36 28.47 -5.25
CA LYS A 129 -3.60 29.36 -4.11
C LYS A 129 -2.45 29.36 -3.08
N PHE A 130 -1.58 28.35 -3.15
CA PHE A 130 -0.45 28.14 -2.25
C PHE A 130 0.90 28.20 -2.99
N ASP A 131 0.92 28.65 -4.25
CA ASP A 131 2.11 28.68 -5.13
C ASP A 131 2.80 27.30 -5.26
N LEU A 132 2.02 26.22 -5.19
CA LEU A 132 2.51 24.85 -5.31
C LEU A 132 2.15 24.27 -6.68
N PRO A 133 3.16 23.98 -7.54
CA PRO A 133 2.92 23.30 -8.80
C PRO A 133 2.53 21.85 -8.56
N VAL A 134 1.63 21.35 -9.41
CA VAL A 134 1.19 19.95 -9.42
C VAL A 134 1.59 19.26 -10.72
N ALA A 135 1.73 17.95 -10.69
CA ALA A 135 2.00 17.15 -11.88
C ALA A 135 1.09 15.92 -11.91
N GLN A 136 0.41 15.69 -13.02
CA GLN A 136 -0.32 14.46 -13.26
C GLN A 136 0.64 13.32 -13.59
N VAL A 137 0.47 12.18 -12.93
CA VAL A 137 1.13 10.92 -13.28
C VAL A 137 0.09 9.83 -13.34
N LEU A 138 -0.15 9.28 -14.53
CA LEU A 138 -1.07 8.15 -14.71
C LEU A 138 -0.26 6.87 -14.82
N LEU A 139 -0.64 5.88 -14.03
CA LEU A 139 0.04 4.58 -13.97
C LEU A 139 -0.98 3.45 -14.09
N THR A 140 -0.58 2.37 -14.71
CA THR A 140 -1.28 1.09 -14.62
C THR A 140 -0.50 0.12 -13.75
N HIS A 141 -1.11 -0.97 -13.33
CA HIS A 141 -0.39 -2.06 -12.66
C HIS A 141 0.75 -2.60 -13.53
N GLU A 142 0.51 -2.77 -14.83
CA GLU A 142 1.52 -3.24 -15.79
C GLU A 142 2.74 -2.31 -15.87
N ASP A 143 2.55 -1.00 -15.77
CA ASP A 143 3.67 -0.04 -15.75
C ASP A 143 4.57 -0.23 -14.53
N LEU A 144 4.00 -0.65 -13.40
CA LEU A 144 4.77 -0.90 -12.17
C LEU A 144 5.40 -2.30 -12.16
N GLU A 145 4.83 -3.27 -12.88
CA GLU A 145 5.38 -4.63 -13.04
C GLU A 145 6.59 -4.66 -13.96
N HIS A 146 6.56 -3.88 -15.03
CA HIS A 146 7.63 -3.85 -16.02
C HIS A 146 8.83 -3.07 -15.47
N HIS A 147 9.99 -3.72 -15.35
CA HIS A 147 11.17 -3.17 -14.67
C HIS A 147 11.61 -1.78 -15.15
N GLU A 148 11.69 -1.57 -16.46
CA GLU A 148 12.11 -0.27 -17.03
C GLU A 148 11.07 0.83 -16.75
N ARG A 149 9.76 0.53 -16.93
CA ARG A 149 8.69 1.48 -16.66
C ARG A 149 8.63 1.82 -15.17
N HIS A 150 8.82 0.83 -14.29
CA HIS A 150 8.95 1.02 -12.85
C HIS A 150 10.07 2.00 -12.50
N LEU A 151 11.27 1.83 -13.08
CA LEU A 151 12.39 2.73 -12.86
C LEU A 151 12.11 4.14 -13.39
N ASN A 152 11.50 4.24 -14.58
CA ASN A 152 11.13 5.53 -15.18
C ASN A 152 10.10 6.26 -14.31
N ALA A 153 9.03 5.58 -13.87
CA ALA A 153 8.03 6.14 -12.97
C ALA A 153 8.68 6.64 -11.67
N ARG A 154 9.55 5.82 -11.05
CA ARG A 154 10.29 6.22 -9.85
C ARG A 154 11.15 7.46 -10.07
N ASN A 155 11.93 7.49 -11.15
CA ASN A 155 12.83 8.61 -11.44
C ASN A 155 12.04 9.91 -11.69
N THR A 156 10.93 9.82 -12.42
CA THR A 156 10.02 10.96 -12.66
C THR A 156 9.48 11.50 -11.34
N LEU A 157 8.94 10.64 -10.47
CA LEU A 157 8.38 11.05 -9.19
C LEU A 157 9.43 11.67 -8.26
N VAL A 158 10.63 11.08 -8.18
CA VAL A 158 11.74 11.63 -7.39
C VAL A 158 12.15 13.01 -7.93
N THR A 159 12.23 13.18 -9.25
CA THR A 159 12.57 14.46 -9.86
C THR A 159 11.51 15.52 -9.57
N LEU A 160 10.22 15.18 -9.67
CA LEU A 160 9.12 16.09 -9.33
C LEU A 160 9.20 16.55 -7.87
N LEU A 161 9.38 15.60 -6.95
CA LEU A 161 9.51 15.90 -5.51
C LEU A 161 10.71 16.83 -5.23
N SER A 162 11.87 16.57 -5.85
CA SER A 162 13.08 17.41 -5.68
C SER A 162 12.91 18.82 -6.24
N ARG A 163 11.98 19.02 -7.18
CA ARG A 163 11.61 20.32 -7.75
C ARG A 163 10.50 21.03 -6.97
N GLY A 164 10.04 20.47 -5.86
CA GLY A 164 8.97 21.06 -5.05
C GLY A 164 7.57 20.84 -5.59
N VAL A 165 7.43 20.07 -6.67
CA VAL A 165 6.13 19.75 -7.29
C VAL A 165 5.39 18.71 -6.45
N VAL A 166 4.07 18.80 -6.37
CA VAL A 166 3.20 17.77 -5.76
C VAL A 166 2.73 16.82 -6.87
N PRO A 167 3.24 15.57 -6.93
CA PRO A 167 2.73 14.59 -7.87
C PRO A 167 1.32 14.15 -7.47
N ILE A 168 0.40 14.13 -8.42
CA ILE A 168 -0.96 13.60 -8.27
C ILE A 168 -1.08 12.39 -9.18
N ILE A 169 -1.15 11.23 -8.56
CA ILE A 169 -1.19 9.94 -9.24
C ILE A 169 -2.63 9.45 -9.28
N ASN A 170 -3.01 8.90 -10.39
CA ASN A 170 -4.24 8.14 -10.55
C ASN A 170 -3.99 6.92 -11.44
N GLU A 171 -4.89 5.95 -11.38
CA GLU A 171 -4.91 4.87 -12.36
C GLU A 171 -5.17 5.46 -13.76
N ASN A 172 -4.52 4.89 -14.78
CA ASN A 172 -4.80 5.21 -16.17
C ASN A 172 -6.05 4.44 -16.63
N ASP A 173 -7.19 4.82 -16.08
CA ASP A 173 -8.49 4.19 -16.34
C ASP A 173 -8.91 4.21 -17.82
N ALA A 174 -8.31 5.07 -18.64
CA ALA A 174 -8.60 5.13 -20.08
C ALA A 174 -8.10 3.90 -20.83
N VAL A 175 -7.10 3.21 -20.32
CA VAL A 175 -6.50 2.01 -20.93
C VAL A 175 -6.46 0.81 -19.99
N SER A 176 -6.70 1.00 -18.70
CA SER A 176 -6.73 -0.07 -17.71
C SER A 176 -7.97 -0.94 -17.86
N PHE A 177 -7.77 -2.27 -17.84
CA PHE A 177 -8.85 -3.23 -18.02
C PHE A 177 -9.43 -3.77 -16.71
N THR A 178 -8.60 -3.85 -15.66
CA THR A 178 -8.91 -4.62 -14.46
C THR A 178 -9.53 -3.79 -13.34
N GLU A 179 -9.15 -2.53 -13.19
CA GLU A 179 -9.49 -1.73 -12.00
C GLU A 179 -10.79 -0.94 -12.11
N LEU A 180 -11.24 -0.62 -13.31
CA LEU A 180 -12.57 -0.01 -13.49
C LEU A 180 -13.70 -0.86 -12.91
N LYS A 181 -13.52 -2.19 -12.83
CA LYS A 181 -14.44 -3.12 -12.18
C LYS A 181 -14.33 -3.07 -10.65
N PHE A 182 -13.14 -2.78 -10.10
CA PHE A 182 -12.86 -2.81 -8.66
C PHE A 182 -12.57 -1.44 -8.06
N GLY A 183 -12.26 -0.41 -8.88
CA GLY A 183 -12.20 1.03 -8.59
C GLY A 183 -11.39 1.42 -7.35
N ASP A 184 -10.31 0.72 -7.04
CA ASP A 184 -9.61 0.89 -5.77
C ASP A 184 -8.14 1.23 -5.94
N ASN A 185 -7.81 2.49 -5.67
CA ASN A 185 -6.45 2.98 -5.65
C ASN A 185 -5.70 2.69 -4.31
N ASP A 186 -6.22 1.82 -3.43
CA ASP A 186 -5.52 1.45 -2.20
C ASP A 186 -4.24 0.68 -2.54
N LYS A 187 -4.34 -0.33 -3.42
CA LYS A 187 -3.19 -1.09 -3.90
C LYS A 187 -2.20 -0.22 -4.67
N LEU A 188 -2.69 0.65 -5.58
CA LEU A 188 -1.84 1.60 -6.30
C LEU A 188 -1.07 2.50 -5.31
N SER A 189 -1.73 3.02 -4.27
CA SER A 189 -1.10 3.87 -3.26
C SER A 189 -0.01 3.13 -2.48
N ALA A 190 -0.23 1.86 -2.16
CA ALA A 190 0.76 1.01 -1.51
C ALA A 190 1.97 0.74 -2.42
N LEU A 191 1.73 0.45 -3.71
CA LEU A 191 2.80 0.29 -4.71
C LEU A 191 3.62 1.57 -4.85
N VAL A 192 2.97 2.74 -4.95
CA VAL A 192 3.64 4.05 -5.02
C VAL A 192 4.47 4.31 -3.76
N ALA A 193 3.94 4.01 -2.57
CA ALA A 193 4.70 4.15 -1.32
C ALA A 193 5.94 3.24 -1.31
N CYS A 194 5.81 2.00 -1.79
CA CYS A 194 6.92 1.08 -1.93
C CYS A 194 7.94 1.51 -3.00
N LEU A 195 7.47 2.10 -4.11
CA LEU A 195 8.30 2.60 -5.21
C LEU A 195 9.23 3.74 -4.75
N LEU A 196 8.70 4.66 -3.92
CA LEU A 196 9.38 5.87 -3.46
C LEU A 196 10.13 5.73 -2.13
N PRO A 197 10.26 4.55 -1.54
CA PRO A 197 10.49 4.28 -0.11
C PRO A 197 9.96 5.43 0.79
N ALA A 198 8.63 5.56 0.82
CA ALA A 198 7.99 6.52 1.71
C ALA A 198 8.18 6.12 3.18
N ASP A 199 8.04 7.08 4.09
CA ASP A 199 8.04 6.80 5.53
C ASP A 199 6.64 6.42 6.02
N LEU A 200 5.60 6.96 5.36
CA LEU A 200 4.20 6.80 5.73
C LEU A 200 3.29 6.71 4.51
N LEU A 201 2.31 5.81 4.56
CA LEU A 201 1.12 5.84 3.70
C LEU A 201 -0.09 6.23 4.55
N VAL A 202 -0.83 7.26 4.13
CA VAL A 202 -2.11 7.64 4.74
C VAL A 202 -3.23 7.34 3.76
N ILE A 203 -4.17 6.47 4.14
CA ILE A 203 -5.39 6.19 3.37
C ILE A 203 -6.55 6.93 4.01
N LEU A 204 -6.98 8.01 3.38
CA LEU A 204 -8.16 8.76 3.78
C LEU A 204 -9.41 8.14 3.16
N THR A 205 -10.33 7.72 4.01
CA THR A 205 -11.57 7.02 3.67
C THR A 205 -12.76 7.62 4.39
N THR A 206 -13.94 7.01 4.29
CA THR A 206 -15.16 7.48 4.96
C THR A 206 -15.34 6.91 6.38
N VAL A 207 -14.54 5.92 6.76
CA VAL A 207 -14.58 5.30 8.11
C VAL A 207 -13.41 5.77 8.96
N ASP A 208 -13.57 5.70 10.27
CA ASP A 208 -12.58 6.19 11.26
C ASP A 208 -11.35 5.27 11.43
N GLY A 209 -11.27 4.18 10.69
CA GLY A 209 -10.19 3.20 10.79
C GLY A 209 -10.73 1.77 10.71
N VAL A 210 -9.98 0.81 11.22
CA VAL A 210 -10.46 -0.57 11.41
C VAL A 210 -11.34 -0.61 12.65
N ILE A 211 -12.57 -1.06 12.47
CA ILE A 211 -13.58 -1.06 13.53
C ILE A 211 -13.84 -2.48 13.98
N GLU A 212 -13.51 -2.77 15.22
CA GLU A 212 -13.91 -3.97 15.92
C GLU A 212 -15.42 -3.95 16.17
N ASN A 213 -16.10 -5.07 16.05
CA ASN A 213 -17.56 -5.19 16.19
C ASN A 213 -18.36 -4.29 15.23
N PHE A 214 -17.85 -4.06 14.02
CA PHE A 214 -18.58 -3.29 13.01
C PHE A 214 -19.96 -3.87 12.75
N GLY A 215 -21.00 -3.03 12.84
CA GLY A 215 -22.41 -3.45 12.71
C GLY A 215 -22.99 -4.20 13.92
N LYS A 216 -22.25 -4.32 15.01
CA LYS A 216 -22.67 -4.94 16.30
C LYS A 216 -22.75 -3.87 17.41
N ALA A 217 -23.13 -4.32 18.64
CA ALA A 217 -23.11 -3.45 19.80
C ALA A 217 -21.66 -3.03 20.16
N ASN A 218 -21.50 -1.76 20.51
CA ASN A 218 -20.22 -1.15 20.92
C ASN A 218 -19.09 -1.27 19.87
N PRO A 219 -19.24 -0.69 18.67
CA PRO A 219 -18.16 -0.61 17.70
C PRO A 219 -17.01 0.24 18.27
N LYS A 220 -15.77 -0.25 18.13
CA LYS A 220 -14.58 0.45 18.60
C LYS A 220 -13.52 0.48 17.52
N THR A 221 -12.97 1.66 17.24
CA THR A 221 -11.82 1.80 16.33
C THR A 221 -10.57 1.24 17.00
N ILE A 222 -9.84 0.38 16.31
CA ILE A 222 -8.54 -0.14 16.74
C ILE A 222 -7.51 0.95 16.49
N ALA A 223 -6.88 1.43 17.57
CA ALA A 223 -5.91 2.53 17.47
C ALA A 223 -4.62 2.12 16.75
N SER A 224 -4.13 0.89 16.98
CA SER A 224 -2.87 0.39 16.42
C SER A 224 -2.90 -1.10 16.16
N ILE A 225 -2.25 -1.52 15.08
CA ILE A 225 -2.08 -2.92 14.66
C ILE A 225 -0.59 -3.15 14.39
N GLU A 226 0.04 -3.99 15.19
CA GLU A 226 1.47 -4.36 15.04
C GLU A 226 1.65 -5.49 14.02
N THR A 227 0.75 -6.48 14.06
CA THR A 227 0.78 -7.65 13.18
C THR A 227 -0.60 -7.86 12.56
N ILE A 228 -0.61 -8.06 11.26
CA ILE A 228 -1.84 -8.38 10.54
C ILE A 228 -1.95 -9.90 10.50
N ASP A 229 -2.75 -10.44 11.39
CA ASP A 229 -3.09 -11.86 11.52
C ASP A 229 -4.46 -12.17 10.91
N ASP A 230 -4.86 -13.44 10.97
CA ASP A 230 -6.16 -13.92 10.47
C ASP A 230 -7.35 -13.22 11.15
N THR A 231 -7.18 -12.78 12.41
CA THR A 231 -8.22 -12.05 13.16
C THR A 231 -8.45 -10.68 12.54
N ILE A 232 -7.38 -9.95 12.24
CA ILE A 232 -7.46 -8.64 11.57
C ILE A 232 -8.01 -8.79 10.15
N GLU A 233 -7.61 -9.86 9.44
CA GLU A 233 -8.16 -10.15 8.11
C GLU A 233 -9.65 -10.47 8.13
N ALA A 234 -10.11 -11.21 9.14
CA ALA A 234 -11.52 -11.53 9.32
C ALA A 234 -12.39 -10.27 9.56
N LEU A 235 -11.84 -9.24 10.23
CA LEU A 235 -12.55 -7.96 10.40
C LEU A 235 -12.81 -7.25 9.07
N ALA A 236 -12.01 -7.51 8.03
CA ALA A 236 -12.18 -6.96 6.69
C ALA A 236 -13.24 -7.69 5.86
N GLY A 237 -13.46 -8.98 6.11
CA GLY A 237 -14.38 -9.84 5.33
C GLY A 237 -15.87 -9.74 5.72
N GLY A 238 -16.20 -9.00 6.80
CA GLY A 238 -17.57 -8.97 7.37
C GLY A 238 -18.53 -7.95 6.76
N THR A 239 -18.18 -7.24 5.70
CA THR A 239 -19.09 -6.32 5.02
C THR A 239 -19.68 -7.00 3.78
N ASP A 240 -20.91 -7.48 3.87
CA ASP A 240 -21.75 -8.02 2.76
C ASP A 240 -22.03 -7.00 1.63
N ASN A 241 -21.36 -5.87 1.61
CA ASN A 241 -21.43 -4.89 0.55
C ASN A 241 -20.47 -5.25 -0.59
N ALA A 242 -20.83 -6.26 -1.37
CA ALA A 242 -20.18 -6.61 -2.64
C ALA A 242 -20.14 -5.44 -3.67
N THR A 243 -20.78 -4.33 -3.36
CA THR A 243 -20.83 -3.12 -4.19
C THR A 243 -19.92 -1.98 -3.70
N ALA A 244 -19.27 -2.12 -2.55
CA ALA A 244 -18.32 -1.12 -2.05
C ALA A 244 -16.96 -1.31 -2.73
N VAL A 245 -16.78 -0.65 -3.85
CA VAL A 245 -15.49 -0.47 -4.50
C VAL A 245 -14.51 0.13 -3.49
N GLY A 246 -13.44 -0.60 -3.12
CA GLY A 246 -12.46 -0.16 -2.12
C GLY A 246 -12.85 -0.46 -0.67
N GLY A 247 -13.24 -1.70 -0.35
CA GLY A 247 -13.58 -2.16 1.00
C GLY A 247 -12.41 -2.18 1.98
N MET A 248 -12.67 -2.58 3.23
CA MET A 248 -11.62 -2.70 4.25
C MET A 248 -10.57 -3.76 3.86
N ALA A 249 -10.98 -4.81 3.13
CA ALA A 249 -10.07 -5.87 2.66
C ALA A 249 -8.92 -5.33 1.81
N THR A 250 -9.20 -4.42 0.86
CA THR A 250 -8.16 -3.81 0.01
C THR A 250 -7.20 -2.94 0.82
N LYS A 251 -7.70 -2.24 1.85
CA LYS A 251 -6.88 -1.43 2.76
C LYS A 251 -5.97 -2.28 3.64
N ILE A 252 -6.45 -3.42 4.12
CA ILE A 252 -5.63 -4.39 4.86
C ILE A 252 -4.58 -5.03 3.96
N GLN A 253 -4.91 -5.34 2.70
CA GLN A 253 -3.91 -5.81 1.73
C GLN A 253 -2.83 -4.74 1.46
N ALA A 254 -3.23 -3.48 1.29
CA ALA A 254 -2.30 -2.37 1.18
C ALA A 254 -1.40 -2.24 2.43
N ALA A 255 -1.99 -2.39 3.63
CA ALA A 255 -1.25 -2.38 4.89
C ALA A 255 -0.22 -3.51 4.97
N LYS A 256 -0.58 -4.76 4.61
CA LYS A 256 0.37 -5.88 4.54
C LYS A 256 1.57 -5.58 3.64
N MET A 257 1.32 -5.00 2.47
CA MET A 257 2.35 -4.66 1.50
C MET A 257 3.35 -3.62 2.06
N VAL A 258 2.83 -2.51 2.58
CA VAL A 258 3.69 -1.40 3.01
C VAL A 258 4.40 -1.69 4.33
N THR A 259 3.74 -2.35 5.29
CA THR A 259 4.38 -2.68 6.58
C THR A 259 5.55 -3.65 6.41
N ARG A 260 5.43 -4.65 5.54
CA ARG A 260 6.53 -5.55 5.15
C ARG A 260 7.64 -4.83 4.38
N SER A 261 7.33 -3.70 3.76
CA SER A 261 8.31 -2.81 3.11
C SER A 261 8.99 -1.86 4.08
N GLY A 262 8.62 -1.89 5.37
CA GLY A 262 9.14 -1.03 6.41
C GLY A 262 8.54 0.38 6.38
N ILE A 263 7.29 0.49 5.93
CA ILE A 263 6.51 1.73 5.83
C ILE A 263 5.29 1.57 6.73
N SER A 264 5.05 2.52 7.62
CA SER A 264 3.82 2.54 8.41
C SER A 264 2.63 3.00 7.57
N LEU A 265 1.42 2.56 7.93
CA LEU A 265 0.19 2.98 7.25
C LEU A 265 -0.82 3.47 8.28
N VAL A 266 -1.51 4.57 7.95
CA VAL A 266 -2.66 5.06 8.73
C VAL A 266 -3.91 5.03 7.87
N ILE A 267 -4.98 4.39 8.38
CA ILE A 267 -6.34 4.49 7.81
C ILE A 267 -7.14 5.43 8.71
N ALA A 268 -7.69 6.50 8.13
CA ALA A 268 -8.47 7.48 8.89
C ALA A 268 -9.59 8.08 8.06
N SER A 269 -10.56 8.70 8.73
CA SER A 269 -11.63 9.42 8.07
C SER A 269 -11.12 10.73 7.47
N GLY A 270 -11.15 10.83 6.14
CA GLY A 270 -10.82 12.06 5.43
C GLY A 270 -11.86 13.18 5.59
N LYS A 271 -13.04 12.88 6.16
CA LYS A 271 -14.08 13.86 6.46
C LYS A 271 -13.81 14.63 7.75
N LYS A 272 -12.90 14.16 8.59
CA LYS A 272 -12.51 14.86 9.83
C LYS A 272 -11.65 16.09 9.50
N ARG A 273 -11.92 17.15 10.25
CA ARG A 273 -11.17 18.39 10.11
C ARG A 273 -9.73 18.20 10.57
N ASP A 274 -8.79 18.74 9.79
CA ASP A 274 -7.34 18.75 10.09
C ASP A 274 -6.73 17.36 10.33
N VAL A 275 -7.30 16.33 9.68
CA VAL A 275 -6.93 14.93 9.91
C VAL A 275 -5.44 14.65 9.63
N LEU A 276 -4.86 15.20 8.56
CA LEU A 276 -3.44 15.02 8.25
C LEU A 276 -2.55 15.68 9.31
N ALA A 277 -2.89 16.89 9.74
CA ALA A 277 -2.14 17.58 10.77
C ALA A 277 -2.17 16.81 12.10
N LYS A 278 -3.33 16.29 12.49
CA LYS A 278 -3.49 15.47 13.71
C LYS A 278 -2.71 14.17 13.64
N ILE A 279 -2.79 13.44 12.51
CA ILE A 279 -2.01 12.21 12.30
C ILE A 279 -0.52 12.52 12.47
N LEU A 280 -0.01 13.55 11.79
CA LEU A 280 1.40 13.91 11.83
C LEU A 280 1.85 14.53 13.16
N ALA A 281 0.93 15.01 13.98
CA ALA A 281 1.20 15.39 15.36
C ALA A 281 1.22 14.19 16.34
N GLY A 282 1.00 12.96 15.85
CA GLY A 282 0.95 11.77 16.68
C GLY A 282 -0.37 11.54 17.40
N ALA A 283 -1.43 12.30 17.07
CA ALA A 283 -2.74 12.12 17.68
C ALA A 283 -3.35 10.75 17.35
N GLU A 284 -4.23 10.26 18.20
CA GLU A 284 -4.95 8.99 18.05
C GLU A 284 -6.07 9.11 16.98
N GLU A 285 -5.69 9.52 15.77
CA GLU A 285 -6.60 9.56 14.61
C GLU A 285 -6.45 8.31 13.77
N GLY A 286 -7.55 7.59 13.59
CA GLY A 286 -7.59 6.37 12.77
C GLY A 286 -6.85 5.17 13.38
N THR A 287 -6.61 4.19 12.52
CA THR A 287 -5.83 2.99 12.82
C THR A 287 -4.45 3.11 12.20
N ILE A 288 -3.40 2.99 13.02
CA ILE A 288 -2.03 2.87 12.52
C ILE A 288 -1.62 1.40 12.41
N PHE A 289 -1.06 1.02 11.25
CA PHE A 289 -0.37 -0.24 11.03
C PHE A 289 1.13 0.02 11.06
N LEU A 290 1.84 -0.72 11.88
CA LEU A 290 3.25 -0.45 12.16
C LEU A 290 4.17 -1.12 11.16
N ALA A 291 5.20 -0.40 10.75
CA ALA A 291 6.25 -0.94 9.91
C ALA A 291 6.94 -2.13 10.58
N GLN A 292 7.10 -3.24 9.84
CA GLN A 292 7.81 -4.41 10.34
C GLN A 292 9.33 -4.15 10.41
N PRO A 293 10.02 -4.66 11.46
CA PRO A 293 11.46 -4.43 11.64
C PRO A 293 12.31 -5.08 10.52
N ASN A 294 11.89 -6.23 10.01
CA ASN A 294 12.56 -6.97 8.94
C ASN A 294 12.03 -6.53 7.56
N LYS A 295 12.32 -5.30 7.16
CA LYS A 295 11.82 -4.74 5.92
C LYS A 295 12.45 -5.34 4.66
N LEU A 296 11.61 -5.63 3.69
CA LEU A 296 12.05 -5.99 2.35
C LEU A 296 12.70 -4.78 1.64
N LYS A 297 13.86 -4.97 1.05
CA LYS A 297 14.61 -3.90 0.36
C LYS A 297 14.75 -4.20 -1.14
N GLY A 298 14.76 -3.14 -1.95
CA GLY A 298 15.13 -3.17 -3.36
C GLY A 298 14.46 -4.32 -4.14
N ARG A 299 15.29 -5.21 -4.73
CA ARG A 299 14.86 -6.31 -5.60
C ARG A 299 13.85 -7.26 -4.93
N LYS A 300 14.02 -7.57 -3.63
CA LYS A 300 13.08 -8.46 -2.91
C LYS A 300 11.69 -7.84 -2.77
N ARG A 301 11.61 -6.52 -2.55
CA ARG A 301 10.33 -5.80 -2.52
C ARG A 301 9.64 -5.86 -3.89
N TRP A 302 10.41 -5.66 -4.96
CA TRP A 302 9.92 -5.71 -6.32
C TRP A 302 9.37 -7.11 -6.67
N ILE A 303 10.10 -8.19 -6.35
CA ILE A 303 9.64 -9.57 -6.53
C ILE A 303 8.34 -9.85 -5.75
N ALA A 304 8.26 -9.36 -4.50
CA ALA A 304 7.11 -9.65 -3.63
C ALA A 304 5.81 -8.99 -4.10
N PHE A 305 5.88 -7.75 -4.56
CA PHE A 305 4.69 -6.91 -4.66
C PHE A 305 4.37 -6.36 -6.05
N PHE A 306 5.37 -6.24 -6.92
CA PHE A 306 5.18 -5.60 -8.22
C PHE A 306 4.95 -6.55 -9.37
N HIS A 307 5.12 -7.87 -9.17
CA HIS A 307 4.94 -8.86 -10.22
C HIS A 307 3.72 -9.74 -10.05
N HIS A 308 3.04 -10.03 -11.16
CA HIS A 308 2.16 -11.18 -11.29
C HIS A 308 2.99 -12.42 -11.64
N PRO A 309 3.06 -13.42 -10.75
CA PRO A 309 3.80 -14.64 -11.05
C PRO A 309 3.21 -15.35 -12.27
N LYS A 310 4.05 -15.71 -13.24
CA LYS A 310 3.64 -16.38 -14.47
C LYS A 310 3.50 -17.89 -14.31
N GLY A 311 4.13 -18.45 -13.27
CA GLY A 311 4.03 -19.87 -12.99
C GLY A 311 4.13 -20.18 -11.50
N THR A 312 4.06 -21.48 -11.19
CA THR A 312 4.09 -21.99 -9.80
C THR A 312 5.04 -23.16 -9.70
N LEU A 313 5.96 -23.11 -8.74
CA LEU A 313 6.80 -24.21 -8.32
C LEU A 313 6.26 -24.77 -7.02
N PHE A 314 5.86 -26.04 -7.03
CA PHE A 314 5.44 -26.76 -5.83
C PHE A 314 6.64 -27.48 -5.25
N VAL A 315 6.94 -27.27 -3.99
CA VAL A 315 8.15 -27.78 -3.35
C VAL A 315 7.80 -28.76 -2.22
N ASP A 316 8.71 -29.69 -1.95
CA ASP A 316 8.57 -30.60 -0.83
C ASP A 316 8.85 -29.89 0.51
N GLU A 317 8.53 -30.56 1.62
CA GLU A 317 8.67 -30.01 2.98
C GLU A 317 10.14 -29.74 3.35
N GLY A 318 11.08 -30.51 2.79
CA GLY A 318 12.52 -30.30 2.99
C GLY A 318 13.00 -29.00 2.36
N ALA A 319 12.58 -28.74 1.11
CA ALA A 319 12.86 -27.49 0.42
C ALA A 319 12.16 -26.31 1.09
N LYS A 320 10.88 -26.44 1.49
CA LYS A 320 10.14 -25.40 2.22
C LYS A 320 10.86 -24.96 3.48
N ARG A 321 11.34 -25.90 4.30
CA ARG A 321 12.15 -25.60 5.50
C ARG A 321 13.49 -24.96 5.16
N ALA A 322 14.18 -25.46 4.14
CA ALA A 322 15.47 -24.91 3.72
C ALA A 322 15.34 -23.45 3.26
N LEU A 323 14.26 -23.12 2.55
CA LEU A 323 13.98 -21.77 2.09
C LEU A 323 13.60 -20.84 3.25
N ARG A 324 12.62 -21.24 4.09
CA ARG A 324 12.09 -20.39 5.16
C ARG A 324 13.03 -20.18 6.32
N GLU A 325 13.67 -21.26 6.79
CA GLU A 325 14.44 -21.24 8.04
C GLU A 325 15.94 -21.00 7.80
N LYS A 326 16.47 -21.52 6.68
CA LYS A 326 17.92 -21.46 6.41
C LYS A 326 18.31 -20.47 5.30
N GLY A 327 17.34 -19.78 4.68
CA GLY A 327 17.58 -18.80 3.63
C GLY A 327 18.37 -19.33 2.45
N LYS A 328 18.15 -20.61 2.07
CA LYS A 328 18.85 -21.26 0.96
C LYS A 328 18.22 -20.96 -0.38
N SER A 329 18.93 -21.25 -1.47
CA SER A 329 18.40 -21.24 -2.84
C SER A 329 17.54 -22.48 -3.09
N LEU A 330 16.58 -22.38 -4.02
CA LEU A 330 15.78 -23.51 -4.46
C LEU A 330 16.53 -24.30 -5.53
N LEU A 331 16.71 -25.59 -5.28
CA LEU A 331 17.38 -26.53 -6.17
C LEU A 331 16.36 -27.49 -6.82
N PRO A 332 16.69 -28.10 -8.00
CA PRO A 332 15.79 -29.00 -8.70
C PRO A 332 15.24 -30.17 -7.86
N PRO A 333 16.03 -30.82 -6.98
CA PRO A 333 15.54 -31.96 -6.17
C PRO A 333 14.38 -31.58 -5.22
N GLY A 334 14.30 -30.31 -4.80
CA GLY A 334 13.25 -29.82 -3.92
C GLY A 334 11.94 -29.48 -4.64
N ILE A 335 11.91 -29.52 -5.98
CA ILE A 335 10.73 -29.20 -6.79
C ILE A 335 9.97 -30.49 -7.10
N ALA A 336 8.80 -30.62 -6.53
CA ALA A 336 7.93 -31.77 -6.75
C ALA A 336 7.13 -31.63 -8.07
N ARG A 337 6.68 -30.40 -8.40
CA ARG A 337 5.83 -30.12 -9.55
C ARG A 337 6.02 -28.69 -10.02
N CYS A 338 5.89 -28.46 -11.32
CA CYS A 338 5.85 -27.16 -11.98
C CYS A 338 4.49 -26.97 -12.65
N ALA A 339 3.93 -25.76 -12.61
CA ALA A 339 2.68 -25.41 -13.30
C ALA A 339 2.76 -24.00 -13.91
N GLY A 340 2.09 -23.83 -15.06
CA GLY A 340 2.13 -22.60 -15.85
C GLY A 340 3.33 -22.56 -16.81
N GLU A 341 3.24 -21.68 -17.81
CA GLU A 341 4.32 -21.44 -18.77
C GLU A 341 5.05 -20.15 -18.37
N PHE A 342 6.35 -20.25 -18.19
CA PHE A 342 7.22 -19.12 -17.87
C PHE A 342 8.62 -19.35 -18.45
N ALA A 343 9.30 -18.25 -18.72
CA ALA A 343 10.69 -18.23 -19.20
C ALA A 343 11.68 -18.01 -18.03
N ALA A 344 12.95 -18.10 -18.33
CA ALA A 344 14.00 -17.60 -17.43
C ALA A 344 13.75 -16.09 -17.18
N ASP A 345 14.11 -15.65 -15.98
CA ASP A 345 13.90 -14.30 -15.45
C ASP A 345 12.44 -13.91 -15.13
N ASP A 346 11.47 -14.79 -15.37
CA ASP A 346 10.09 -14.57 -14.89
C ASP A 346 9.95 -14.81 -13.38
N VAL A 347 9.04 -14.07 -12.75
CA VAL A 347 8.67 -14.30 -11.35
C VAL A 347 7.70 -15.47 -11.26
N VAL A 348 7.98 -16.39 -10.33
CA VAL A 348 7.15 -17.57 -10.05
C VAL A 348 6.72 -17.61 -8.59
N ARG A 349 5.54 -18.18 -8.35
CA ARG A 349 5.10 -18.55 -7.00
C ARG A 349 5.84 -19.79 -6.54
N ILE A 350 6.15 -19.87 -5.27
CA ILE A 350 6.66 -21.05 -4.62
C ILE A 350 5.65 -21.46 -3.56
N CYS A 351 5.02 -22.61 -3.80
CA CYS A 351 3.95 -23.15 -2.97
C CYS A 351 4.38 -24.47 -2.34
N ASP A 352 3.78 -24.80 -1.21
CA ASP A 352 3.82 -26.17 -0.70
C ASP A 352 2.95 -27.11 -1.56
N LEU A 353 2.93 -28.40 -1.17
CA LEU A 353 2.18 -29.40 -1.94
C LEU A 353 0.66 -29.19 -1.88
N ASP A 354 0.17 -28.51 -0.86
CA ASP A 354 -1.25 -28.17 -0.70
C ASP A 354 -1.65 -26.94 -1.52
N GLY A 355 -0.68 -26.27 -2.15
CA GLY A 355 -0.90 -25.10 -3.00
C GLY A 355 -0.85 -23.76 -2.26
N THR A 356 -0.49 -23.75 -0.98
CA THR A 356 -0.31 -22.51 -0.22
C THR A 356 0.96 -21.80 -0.64
N GLU A 357 0.81 -20.60 -1.18
CA GLU A 357 1.93 -19.74 -1.56
C GLU A 357 2.65 -19.24 -0.30
N PHE A 358 3.95 -19.50 -0.17
CA PHE A 358 4.76 -19.02 0.96
C PHE A 358 6.00 -18.22 0.53
N ALA A 359 6.32 -18.25 -0.77
CA ALA A 359 7.45 -17.49 -1.30
C ALA A 359 7.24 -17.14 -2.77
N ARG A 360 8.01 -16.17 -3.26
CA ARG A 360 8.17 -15.81 -4.67
C ARG A 360 9.63 -15.73 -5.03
N GLY A 361 9.92 -15.96 -6.30
CA GLY A 361 11.29 -15.79 -6.78
C GLY A 361 11.37 -15.63 -8.29
N ILE A 362 12.54 -15.16 -8.75
CA ILE A 362 12.86 -15.11 -10.17
C ILE A 362 13.45 -16.47 -10.55
N ALA A 363 12.83 -17.13 -11.53
CA ALA A 363 13.30 -18.42 -12.05
C ALA A 363 14.52 -18.21 -12.94
N ALA A 364 15.57 -18.99 -12.73
CA ALA A 364 16.76 -18.98 -13.59
C ALA A 364 16.58 -19.79 -14.87
N PHE A 365 15.53 -20.61 -14.95
CA PHE A 365 15.22 -21.51 -16.06
C PHE A 365 13.74 -21.47 -16.38
N GLY A 366 13.39 -21.73 -17.65
CA GLY A 366 12.01 -21.83 -18.08
C GLY A 366 11.30 -23.09 -17.57
N SER A 367 9.97 -23.07 -17.59
CA SER A 367 9.14 -24.19 -17.12
C SER A 367 9.47 -25.53 -17.80
N ASN A 368 9.78 -25.51 -19.10
CA ASN A 368 10.14 -26.70 -19.90
C ASN A 368 11.47 -27.32 -19.43
N GLU A 369 12.47 -26.50 -19.13
CA GLU A 369 13.79 -26.95 -18.67
C GLU A 369 13.68 -27.58 -17.26
N ILE A 370 12.90 -26.96 -16.36
CA ILE A 370 12.65 -27.47 -15.02
C ILE A 370 11.91 -28.83 -15.08
N THR A 371 10.90 -28.92 -15.96
CA THR A 371 10.08 -30.13 -16.10
C THR A 371 10.85 -31.29 -16.73
N SER A 372 11.82 -31.02 -17.61
CA SER A 372 12.65 -32.06 -18.25
C SER A 372 13.53 -32.85 -17.29
N ARG A 373 13.69 -32.37 -16.04
CA ARG A 373 14.56 -32.94 -15.00
C ARG A 373 16.04 -33.12 -15.39
N GLN A 374 16.48 -32.42 -16.43
CA GLN A 374 17.89 -32.46 -16.87
C GLN A 374 18.79 -31.55 -16.03
N LEU A 375 18.19 -30.66 -15.22
CA LEU A 375 18.92 -29.74 -14.37
C LEU A 375 19.52 -30.47 -13.16
N GLN A 376 20.85 -30.45 -13.03
CA GLN A 376 21.56 -31.01 -11.90
C GLN A 376 22.45 -29.94 -11.26
N ARG A 377 22.40 -29.83 -9.92
CA ARG A 377 23.27 -28.96 -9.11
C ARG A 377 23.26 -27.49 -9.49
N VAL A 378 22.15 -27.00 -10.06
CA VAL A 378 21.95 -25.59 -10.39
C VAL A 378 20.88 -24.99 -9.46
N GLU A 379 20.92 -23.69 -9.28
CA GLU A 379 19.91 -22.98 -8.50
C GLU A 379 18.76 -22.56 -9.42
N VAL A 380 17.58 -23.14 -9.21
CA VAL A 380 16.38 -22.77 -9.98
C VAL A 380 15.87 -21.39 -9.56
N VAL A 381 15.96 -21.10 -8.25
CA VAL A 381 15.73 -19.74 -7.73
C VAL A 381 16.84 -19.44 -6.72
N HIS A 382 17.67 -18.45 -7.06
CA HIS A 382 18.73 -18.00 -6.18
C HIS A 382 18.16 -17.30 -4.94
N ARG A 383 18.76 -17.49 -3.75
CA ARG A 383 18.31 -16.88 -2.48
C ARG A 383 18.18 -15.36 -2.52
N ASP A 384 19.01 -14.66 -3.29
CA ASP A 384 18.94 -13.20 -3.42
C ASP A 384 17.76 -12.74 -4.30
N ASN A 385 17.28 -13.67 -5.15
CA ASN A 385 16.12 -13.52 -6.02
C ASN A 385 14.85 -14.19 -5.45
N LEU A 386 14.87 -14.55 -4.18
CA LEU A 386 13.78 -15.22 -3.46
C LEU A 386 13.33 -14.38 -2.28
N VAL A 387 12.03 -14.31 -2.09
CA VAL A 387 11.39 -13.62 -0.97
C VAL A 387 10.37 -14.55 -0.31
N ILE A 388 10.42 -14.66 1.02
CA ILE A 388 9.41 -15.34 1.82
C ILE A 388 8.26 -14.35 2.06
N LEU A 389 7.02 -14.83 1.86
CA LEU A 389 5.80 -14.03 1.96
C LEU A 389 5.23 -14.07 3.37
#